data_942b4d9dfa7b07a3cd9ea2f726db2ebc
#
_entry.id   942b4d9dfa7b07a3cd9ea2f726db2ebc
#
_cell.length_a   1.000
_cell.length_b   1.000
_cell.length_c   1.000
_cell.angle_alpha   90.00
_cell.angle_beta   90.00
_cell.angle_gamma   90.00
#
_symmetry.space_group_name_H-M   'P 1'
#
loop_
_entity.id
_entity.type
_entity.pdbx_description
1 polymer ?
#
loop_
_entity_poly.entity_id
_entity_poly.type
_entity_poly.pdbx_seq_one_letter_code
_entity_poly.pdbx_strand_id
1 'polypeptide(L)'
;MTDLFGAQVYDLGKLPGSDCGGIPAFDFRAEMEVAAGTVEARFADGAPAVVSHAYGKGRTVLYASQLSMAYQIERPFYPNDVPVLSWEQAGPFRRELAKQLEKSGILPKWRISGAGGEARKYIQVVPRRQPDGRGLWFVLNMDDVPREFSLRFDGAEKMRPLGVSAGDETAEFRDGAFNFKLGEWGWAVLAAANGK
;
A
#
# COMPACT_ATOMS: atom_id res chain seq x y z
N MET A 1 6.18 22.83 -14.04
CA MET A 1 5.31 21.95 -13.23
C MET A 1 3.85 22.01 -13.65
N THR A 2 3.35 23.15 -14.08
CA THR A 2 1.94 23.33 -14.52
C THR A 2 1.52 22.32 -15.58
N ASP A 3 2.39 22.03 -16.54
CA ASP A 3 2.08 21.11 -17.64
C ASP A 3 1.90 19.66 -17.17
N LEU A 4 2.65 19.26 -16.15
CA LEU A 4 2.57 17.88 -15.60
C LEU A 4 1.36 17.67 -14.68
N PHE A 5 1.09 18.62 -13.79
CA PHE A 5 0.05 18.47 -12.77
C PHE A 5 -1.24 19.24 -13.07
N GLY A 6 -1.22 20.10 -14.09
CA GLY A 6 -2.33 21.01 -14.37
C GLY A 6 -2.56 22.05 -13.27
N ALA A 7 -1.60 22.20 -12.36
CA ALA A 7 -1.62 23.14 -11.25
C ALA A 7 -0.20 23.59 -10.89
N GLN A 8 -0.08 24.74 -10.25
CA GLN A 8 1.16 25.29 -9.73
C GLN A 8 1.04 25.50 -8.22
N VAL A 9 2.05 25.03 -7.48
CA VAL A 9 2.23 25.38 -6.06
C VAL A 9 2.97 26.71 -6.00
N TYR A 10 2.44 27.67 -5.28
CA TYR A 10 3.04 29.00 -5.14
C TYR A 10 3.41 29.34 -3.69
N ASP A 11 2.83 28.66 -2.71
CA ASP A 11 3.15 28.87 -1.30
C ASP A 11 2.90 27.61 -0.47
N LEU A 12 3.42 27.58 0.77
CA LEU A 12 3.23 26.54 1.76
C LEU A 12 2.67 27.16 3.04
N GLY A 13 1.41 26.90 3.32
CA GLY A 13 0.76 27.33 4.55
C GLY A 13 0.82 26.27 5.66
N LYS A 14 0.68 26.69 6.91
CA LYS A 14 0.43 25.80 8.04
C LYS A 14 -0.96 25.18 7.92
N LEU A 15 -1.05 23.89 8.25
CA LEU A 15 -2.30 23.16 8.23
C LEU A 15 -2.68 22.72 9.64
N PRO A 16 -3.54 23.47 10.35
CA PRO A 16 -4.04 23.01 11.64
C PRO A 16 -5.15 21.99 11.44
N GLY A 17 -4.83 20.70 11.65
CA GLY A 17 -5.81 19.66 11.92
C GLY A 17 -6.88 19.43 10.87
N SER A 18 -6.57 19.53 9.57
CA SER A 18 -7.53 19.29 8.50
C SER A 18 -7.23 18.01 7.72
N ASP A 19 -8.15 17.60 6.87
CA ASP A 19 -7.95 16.49 5.95
C ASP A 19 -7.72 16.97 4.50
N CYS A 20 -7.01 16.16 3.73
CA CYS A 20 -6.80 16.35 2.31
C CYS A 20 -7.59 15.27 1.55
N GLY A 21 -8.83 15.59 1.19
CA GLY A 21 -9.71 14.65 0.50
C GLY A 21 -10.10 13.42 1.32
N GLY A 22 -10.35 13.58 2.63
CA GLY A 22 -10.68 12.51 3.56
C GLY A 22 -9.47 11.76 4.12
N ILE A 23 -8.25 12.26 3.87
CA ILE A 23 -7.01 11.71 4.42
C ILE A 23 -6.46 12.70 5.44
N PRO A 24 -6.12 12.29 6.66
CA PRO A 24 -5.49 13.17 7.63
C PRO A 24 -4.26 13.84 7.02
N ALA A 25 -4.23 15.16 7.08
CA ALA A 25 -3.15 15.98 6.54
C ALA A 25 -2.33 16.57 7.69
N PHE A 26 -1.01 16.61 7.53
CA PHE A 26 -0.07 17.01 8.56
C PHE A 26 0.83 18.12 8.06
N ASP A 27 1.22 18.99 8.99
CA ASP A 27 2.25 20.02 8.92
C ASP A 27 2.02 21.13 7.88
N PHE A 28 1.95 20.82 6.60
CA PHE A 28 1.93 21.82 5.55
C PHE A 28 0.78 21.58 4.57
N ARG A 29 0.26 22.70 4.12
CA ARG A 29 -0.62 22.78 2.96
C ARG A 29 0.07 23.52 1.83
N ALA A 30 0.11 22.92 0.65
CA ALA A 30 0.51 23.63 -0.56
C ALA A 30 -0.65 24.51 -1.04
N GLU A 31 -0.39 25.80 -1.21
CA GLU A 31 -1.31 26.70 -1.89
C GLU A 31 -1.17 26.52 -3.40
N MET A 32 -2.27 26.17 -4.07
CA MET A 32 -2.24 25.79 -5.48
C MET A 32 -3.13 26.70 -6.33
N GLU A 33 -2.61 27.13 -7.47
CA GLU A 33 -3.39 27.68 -8.58
C GLU A 33 -3.62 26.58 -9.63
N VAL A 34 -4.88 26.29 -9.93
CA VAL A 34 -5.25 25.22 -10.87
C VAL A 34 -5.48 25.81 -12.25
N ALA A 35 -4.62 25.44 -13.23
CA ALA A 35 -4.70 25.95 -14.60
C ALA A 35 -5.51 25.01 -15.51
N ALA A 36 -5.11 23.74 -15.62
CA ALA A 36 -5.71 22.76 -16.52
C ALA A 36 -6.13 21.45 -15.81
N GLY A 37 -5.78 21.31 -14.52
CA GLY A 37 -6.15 20.13 -13.72
C GLY A 37 -7.61 20.15 -13.30
N THR A 38 -8.09 18.98 -12.88
CA THR A 38 -9.41 18.81 -12.27
C THR A 38 -9.26 18.72 -10.75
N VAL A 39 -9.97 19.59 -10.03
CA VAL A 39 -10.01 19.54 -8.56
C VAL A 39 -10.89 18.36 -8.15
N GLU A 40 -10.32 17.34 -7.55
CA GLU A 40 -11.03 16.15 -7.05
C GLU A 40 -11.53 16.30 -5.61
N ALA A 41 -10.80 17.08 -4.81
CA ALA A 41 -11.20 17.40 -3.44
C ALA A 41 -10.74 18.81 -3.05
N ARG A 42 -11.43 19.37 -2.06
CA ARG A 42 -11.13 20.68 -1.48
C ARG A 42 -10.97 20.58 0.02
N PHE A 43 -10.17 21.49 0.58
CA PHE A 43 -10.19 21.75 2.02
C PHE A 43 -11.49 22.42 2.46
N ALA A 44 -11.73 22.47 3.77
CA ALA A 44 -12.93 23.07 4.34
C ALA A 44 -13.12 24.57 3.98
N ASP A 45 -12.03 25.28 3.72
CA ASP A 45 -12.03 26.68 3.27
C ASP A 45 -12.25 26.86 1.76
N GLY A 46 -12.43 25.77 1.02
CA GLY A 46 -12.66 25.76 -0.42
C GLY A 46 -11.39 25.71 -1.28
N ALA A 47 -10.19 25.82 -0.70
CA ALA A 47 -8.94 25.69 -1.45
C ALA A 47 -8.75 24.28 -2.03
N PRO A 48 -8.10 24.14 -3.21
CA PRO A 48 -7.83 22.82 -3.79
C PRO A 48 -7.00 21.95 -2.87
N ALA A 49 -7.47 20.72 -2.59
CA ALA A 49 -6.76 19.74 -1.77
C ALA A 49 -6.16 18.62 -2.61
N VAL A 50 -6.88 18.17 -3.65
CA VAL A 50 -6.42 17.13 -4.58
C VAL A 50 -6.72 17.58 -6.01
N VAL A 51 -5.70 17.59 -6.84
CA VAL A 51 -5.81 17.94 -8.26
C VAL A 51 -5.29 16.80 -9.10
N SER A 52 -6.06 16.39 -10.10
CA SER A 52 -5.62 15.43 -11.09
C SER A 52 -5.50 16.06 -12.47
N HIS A 53 -4.60 15.51 -13.27
CA HIS A 53 -4.38 15.97 -14.64
C HIS A 53 -4.01 14.82 -15.54
N ALA A 54 -4.56 14.81 -16.77
CA ALA A 54 -4.14 13.88 -17.83
C ALA A 54 -2.82 14.38 -18.42
N TYR A 55 -1.81 13.51 -18.48
CA TYR A 55 -0.52 13.85 -19.06
C TYR A 55 -0.03 12.73 -19.99
N GLY A 56 0.06 13.01 -21.26
CA GLY A 56 0.37 12.01 -22.28
C GLY A 56 -0.65 10.87 -22.27
N LYS A 57 -0.18 9.64 -22.08
CA LYS A 57 -1.02 8.44 -21.90
C LYS A 57 -1.32 8.11 -20.46
N GLY A 58 -0.87 8.94 -19.54
CA GLY A 58 -0.99 8.72 -18.10
C GLY A 58 -1.84 9.80 -17.41
N ARG A 59 -1.83 9.72 -16.11
CA ARG A 59 -2.51 10.64 -15.21
C ARG A 59 -1.59 10.96 -14.03
N THR A 60 -1.57 12.22 -13.65
CA THR A 60 -0.91 12.69 -12.44
C THR A 60 -1.95 13.06 -11.38
N VAL A 61 -1.58 12.93 -10.12
CA VAL A 61 -2.39 13.39 -8.99
C VAL A 61 -1.48 14.15 -8.04
N LEU A 62 -1.83 15.39 -7.78
CA LEU A 62 -1.15 16.26 -6.83
C LEU A 62 -2.00 16.42 -5.58
N TYR A 63 -1.44 16.11 -4.44
CA TYR A 63 -2.03 16.34 -3.13
C TYR A 63 -1.39 17.57 -2.48
N ALA A 64 -2.20 18.46 -1.95
CA ALA A 64 -1.75 19.68 -1.31
C ALA A 64 -1.17 19.49 0.11
N SER A 65 -0.88 18.25 0.49
CA SER A 65 -0.30 17.93 1.79
C SER A 65 0.63 16.71 1.72
N GLN A 66 1.49 16.57 2.71
CA GLN A 66 2.41 15.43 2.82
C GLN A 66 1.69 14.16 3.30
N LEU A 67 0.91 13.54 2.43
CA LEU A 67 0.12 12.35 2.78
C LEU A 67 0.95 11.16 3.25
N SER A 68 2.22 11.05 2.81
CA SER A 68 3.13 10.00 3.25
C SER A 68 3.37 10.01 4.75
N MET A 69 3.20 11.16 5.41
CA MET A 69 3.27 11.29 6.86
C MET A 69 2.19 10.48 7.57
N ALA A 70 1.02 10.33 6.95
CA ALA A 70 -0.07 9.49 7.45
C ALA A 70 0.25 7.98 7.41
N TYR A 71 1.31 7.57 6.71
CA TYR A 71 1.74 6.18 6.60
C TYR A 71 2.88 5.81 7.55
N GLN A 72 3.57 6.78 8.12
CA GLN A 72 4.67 6.52 9.04
C GLN A 72 4.14 6.10 10.41
N ILE A 73 4.20 4.81 10.67
CA ILE A 73 3.66 4.19 11.90
C ILE A 73 4.61 4.36 13.08
N GLU A 74 5.91 4.45 12.83
CA GLU A 74 6.95 4.63 13.85
C GLU A 74 8.02 5.61 13.36
N ARG A 75 8.36 6.58 14.20
CA ARG A 75 9.41 7.57 13.93
C ARG A 75 10.46 7.54 15.02
N PRO A 76 11.53 6.76 14.87
CA PRO A 76 12.59 6.72 15.88
C PRO A 76 13.44 8.01 15.95
N PHE A 77 13.28 8.95 14.99
CA PHE A 77 14.18 10.09 14.85
C PHE A 77 13.52 11.48 14.90
N TYR A 78 12.23 11.58 15.20
CA TYR A 78 11.54 12.88 15.29
C TYR A 78 11.06 13.17 16.72
N PRO A 79 11.02 14.46 17.11
CA PRO A 79 10.53 14.88 18.42
C PRO A 79 9.11 14.35 18.71
N ASN A 80 8.80 14.15 19.98
CA ASN A 80 7.59 13.50 20.50
C ASN A 80 6.26 14.24 20.22
N ASP A 81 6.28 15.35 19.54
CA ASP A 81 5.16 16.25 19.25
C ASP A 81 4.46 16.00 17.89
N VAL A 82 4.98 15.08 17.08
CA VAL A 82 4.31 14.68 15.83
C VAL A 82 3.46 13.43 16.08
N PRO A 83 2.14 13.50 15.85
CA PRO A 83 1.27 12.35 16.07
C PRO A 83 1.69 11.15 15.21
N VAL A 84 1.93 10.02 15.85
CA VAL A 84 2.11 8.75 15.16
C VAL A 84 0.73 8.17 14.91
N LEU A 85 0.36 7.97 13.65
CA LEU A 85 -0.89 7.32 13.32
C LEU A 85 -0.79 5.81 13.48
N SER A 86 -1.81 5.20 14.05
CA SER A 86 -1.97 3.75 14.02
C SER A 86 -2.20 3.25 12.58
N TRP A 87 -2.02 1.95 12.37
CA TRP A 87 -2.31 1.32 11.08
C TRP A 87 -3.74 1.61 10.59
N GLU A 88 -4.71 1.64 11.48
CA GLU A 88 -6.11 1.97 11.20
C GLU A 88 -6.27 3.41 10.77
N GLN A 89 -5.65 4.33 11.49
CA GLN A 89 -5.68 5.77 11.19
C GLN A 89 -5.02 6.09 9.84
N ALA A 90 -4.01 5.33 9.43
CA ALA A 90 -3.41 5.41 8.09
C ALA A 90 -4.26 4.73 6.99
N GLY A 91 -5.37 4.07 7.35
CA GLY A 91 -6.28 3.38 6.43
C GLY A 91 -6.78 4.26 5.28
N PRO A 92 -7.24 5.51 5.50
CA PRO A 92 -7.68 6.40 4.44
C PRO A 92 -6.61 6.63 3.37
N PHE A 93 -5.36 6.87 3.76
CA PHE A 93 -4.25 7.04 2.82
C PHE A 93 -4.01 5.78 1.97
N ARG A 94 -3.99 4.60 2.59
CA ARG A 94 -3.81 3.34 1.85
C ARG A 94 -4.94 3.08 0.85
N ARG A 95 -6.19 3.38 1.24
CA ARG A 95 -7.34 3.24 0.33
C ARG A 95 -7.26 4.20 -0.84
N GLU A 96 -6.87 5.44 -0.59
CA GLU A 96 -6.72 6.43 -1.65
C GLU A 96 -5.59 6.04 -2.62
N LEU A 97 -4.44 5.60 -2.11
CA LEU A 97 -3.35 5.10 -2.95
C LEU A 97 -3.81 3.91 -3.81
N ALA A 98 -4.49 2.94 -3.23
CA ALA A 98 -5.05 1.79 -3.97
C ALA A 98 -6.01 2.25 -5.06
N LYS A 99 -6.94 3.16 -4.75
CA LYS A 99 -7.88 3.75 -5.72
C LYS A 99 -7.17 4.45 -6.89
N GLN A 100 -6.11 5.20 -6.63
CA GLN A 100 -5.34 5.86 -7.69
C GLN A 100 -4.60 4.84 -8.57
N LEU A 101 -4.04 3.78 -7.98
CA LEU A 101 -3.42 2.68 -8.72
C LEU A 101 -4.44 1.96 -9.61
N GLU A 102 -5.62 1.63 -9.08
CA GLU A 102 -6.72 1.02 -9.84
C GLU A 102 -7.18 1.89 -11.01
N LYS A 103 -7.38 3.20 -10.79
CA LYS A 103 -7.69 4.17 -11.86
C LYS A 103 -6.63 4.21 -12.96
N SER A 104 -5.39 3.88 -12.62
CA SER A 104 -4.26 3.80 -13.56
C SER A 104 -4.11 2.41 -14.17
N GLY A 105 -5.02 1.48 -13.94
CA GLY A 105 -4.96 0.10 -14.42
C GLY A 105 -3.93 -0.76 -13.69
N ILE A 106 -3.37 -0.29 -12.58
CA ILE A 106 -2.40 -1.03 -11.78
C ILE A 106 -3.18 -1.78 -10.70
N LEU A 107 -3.39 -3.07 -10.94
CA LEU A 107 -4.03 -3.95 -9.97
C LEU A 107 -3.00 -4.66 -9.09
N PRO A 108 -3.31 -4.91 -7.82
CA PRO A 108 -2.42 -5.69 -6.96
C PRO A 108 -2.27 -7.10 -7.53
N LYS A 109 -1.03 -7.56 -7.68
CA LYS A 109 -0.71 -8.91 -8.18
C LYS A 109 -1.10 -10.01 -7.21
N TRP A 110 -1.37 -9.68 -5.97
CA TRP A 110 -1.83 -10.61 -4.94
C TRP A 110 -2.73 -9.90 -3.94
N ARG A 111 -3.53 -10.70 -3.24
CA ARG A 111 -4.41 -10.24 -2.17
C ARG A 111 -4.24 -11.14 -0.96
N ILE A 112 -4.10 -10.52 0.21
CA ILE A 112 -4.07 -11.19 1.51
C ILE A 112 -5.43 -11.00 2.16
N SER A 113 -5.97 -12.07 2.73
CA SER A 113 -7.21 -12.08 3.52
C SER A 113 -7.04 -12.92 4.78
N GLY A 114 -7.88 -12.70 5.80
CA GLY A 114 -7.85 -13.46 7.05
C GLY A 114 -6.91 -12.93 8.13
N ALA A 115 -5.87 -12.19 7.77
CA ALA A 115 -4.85 -11.74 8.72
C ALA A 115 -5.31 -10.64 9.71
N GLY A 116 -6.56 -10.19 9.64
CA GLY A 116 -7.01 -9.04 10.43
C GLY A 116 -6.41 -7.70 9.97
N GLY A 117 -6.93 -6.57 10.49
CA GLY A 117 -6.52 -5.23 10.06
C GLY A 117 -5.03 -4.95 10.24
N GLU A 118 -4.57 -4.81 11.48
CA GLU A 118 -3.15 -4.51 11.80
C GLU A 118 -2.20 -5.66 11.48
N ALA A 119 -2.63 -6.91 11.65
CA ALA A 119 -1.80 -8.08 11.39
C ALA A 119 -1.25 -8.12 9.97
N ARG A 120 -1.95 -7.53 9.00
CA ARG A 120 -1.51 -7.46 7.60
C ARG A 120 -0.17 -6.71 7.41
N LYS A 121 0.16 -5.77 8.27
CA LYS A 121 1.42 -5.02 8.19
C LYS A 121 2.65 -5.91 8.37
N TYR A 122 2.49 -7.01 9.06
CA TYR A 122 3.56 -7.97 9.34
C TYR A 122 3.68 -9.10 8.31
N ILE A 123 2.70 -9.24 7.41
CA ILE A 123 2.79 -10.24 6.35
C ILE A 123 3.50 -9.63 5.14
N GLN A 124 4.66 -10.17 4.82
CA GLN A 124 5.41 -9.78 3.63
C GLN A 124 5.32 -10.86 2.56
N VAL A 125 5.09 -10.42 1.32
CA VAL A 125 5.07 -11.28 0.14
C VAL A 125 6.10 -10.74 -0.85
N VAL A 126 7.13 -11.53 -1.11
CA VAL A 126 8.27 -11.12 -1.93
C VAL A 126 8.41 -12.05 -3.14
N PRO A 127 7.83 -11.68 -4.29
CA PRO A 127 8.03 -12.45 -5.52
C PRO A 127 9.46 -12.27 -6.04
N ARG A 128 10.02 -13.35 -6.55
CA ARG A 128 11.32 -13.40 -7.24
C ARG A 128 11.18 -14.21 -8.51
N ARG A 129 12.00 -13.90 -9.49
CA ARG A 129 12.13 -14.70 -10.70
C ARG A 129 13.54 -15.28 -10.74
N GLN A 130 13.64 -16.57 -10.98
CA GLN A 130 14.91 -17.26 -11.19
C GLN A 130 15.46 -16.96 -12.60
N PRO A 131 16.76 -17.17 -12.87
CA PRO A 131 17.33 -16.99 -14.19
C PRO A 131 16.68 -17.83 -15.29
N ASP A 132 16.13 -18.99 -14.94
CA ASP A 132 15.38 -19.87 -15.83
C ASP A 132 13.91 -19.45 -16.05
N GLY A 133 13.53 -18.29 -15.51
CA GLY A 133 12.19 -17.70 -15.64
C GLY A 133 11.17 -18.19 -14.63
N ARG A 134 11.48 -19.21 -13.80
CA ARG A 134 10.55 -19.73 -12.79
C ARG A 134 10.33 -18.71 -11.68
N GLY A 135 9.08 -18.61 -11.21
CA GLY A 135 8.71 -17.77 -10.07
C GLY A 135 9.00 -18.45 -8.75
N LEU A 136 9.53 -17.69 -7.80
CA LEU A 136 9.58 -18.01 -6.38
C LEU A 136 8.82 -16.94 -5.61
N TRP A 137 8.09 -17.33 -4.59
CA TRP A 137 7.37 -16.44 -3.69
C TRP A 137 7.78 -16.73 -2.27
N PHE A 138 8.37 -15.76 -1.61
CA PHE A 138 8.66 -15.81 -0.19
C PHE A 138 7.50 -15.15 0.54
N VAL A 139 6.93 -15.85 1.48
CA VAL A 139 5.81 -15.41 2.32
C VAL A 139 6.31 -15.44 3.75
N LEU A 140 6.28 -14.32 4.44
CA LEU A 140 6.91 -14.14 5.74
C LEU A 140 5.86 -13.59 6.73
N ASN A 141 5.79 -14.20 7.88
CA ASN A 141 5.19 -13.59 9.06
C ASN A 141 6.31 -12.87 9.83
N MET A 142 6.31 -11.54 9.80
CA MET A 142 7.28 -10.70 10.49
C MET A 142 6.78 -10.26 11.88
N ASP A 143 5.82 -10.98 12.42
CA ASP A 143 5.23 -10.74 13.73
C ASP A 143 5.79 -11.71 14.78
N ASP A 144 5.76 -11.31 16.02
CA ASP A 144 6.11 -12.11 17.19
C ASP A 144 4.95 -13.01 17.68
N VAL A 145 3.88 -13.10 16.89
CA VAL A 145 2.76 -14.00 17.14
C VAL A 145 2.40 -14.81 15.89
N PRO A 146 1.91 -16.05 16.05
CA PRO A 146 1.43 -16.84 14.93
C PRO A 146 0.30 -16.16 14.16
N ARG A 147 0.28 -16.36 12.83
CA ARG A 147 -0.73 -15.78 11.93
C ARG A 147 -1.32 -16.83 11.00
N GLU A 148 -2.65 -16.76 10.86
CA GLU A 148 -3.39 -17.50 9.84
C GLU A 148 -3.94 -16.53 8.81
N PHE A 149 -3.69 -16.81 7.53
CA PHE A 149 -4.13 -15.95 6.44
C PHE A 149 -4.14 -16.70 5.11
N SER A 150 -4.82 -16.11 4.13
CA SER A 150 -4.88 -16.64 2.77
C SER A 150 -4.24 -15.65 1.81
N LEU A 151 -3.49 -16.17 0.84
CA LEU A 151 -2.86 -15.42 -0.25
C LEU A 151 -3.44 -15.88 -1.58
N ARG A 152 -4.05 -14.95 -2.31
CA ARG A 152 -4.55 -15.19 -3.67
C ARG A 152 -3.76 -14.39 -4.69
N PHE A 153 -3.36 -15.01 -5.78
CA PHE A 153 -2.69 -14.40 -6.92
C PHE A 153 -2.93 -15.22 -8.18
N ASP A 154 -2.73 -14.58 -9.34
CA ASP A 154 -2.91 -15.25 -10.62
C ASP A 154 -1.84 -16.33 -10.82
N GLY A 155 -2.26 -17.54 -11.20
CA GLY A 155 -1.38 -18.68 -11.38
C GLY A 155 -1.01 -19.41 -10.09
N ALA A 156 -1.68 -19.11 -8.97
CA ALA A 156 -1.45 -19.78 -7.68
C ALA A 156 -1.63 -21.31 -7.78
N GLU A 157 -2.56 -21.78 -8.61
CA GLU A 157 -2.82 -23.20 -8.87
C GLU A 157 -1.63 -23.94 -9.51
N LYS A 158 -0.69 -23.19 -10.11
CA LYS A 158 0.55 -23.71 -10.72
C LYS A 158 1.73 -23.68 -9.76
N MET A 159 1.50 -23.28 -8.53
CA MET A 159 2.54 -23.18 -7.52
C MET A 159 2.44 -24.35 -6.55
N ARG A 160 3.53 -24.65 -5.90
CA ARG A 160 3.61 -25.60 -4.80
C ARG A 160 4.49 -25.08 -3.69
N PRO A 161 4.24 -25.43 -2.43
CA PRO A 161 5.19 -25.18 -1.36
C PRO A 161 6.49 -25.92 -1.62
N LEU A 162 7.62 -25.22 -1.50
CA LEU A 162 8.96 -25.84 -1.44
C LEU A 162 9.37 -26.13 0.01
N GLY A 163 8.91 -25.33 0.93
CA GLY A 163 9.18 -25.45 2.35
C GLY A 163 8.41 -24.42 3.15
N VAL A 164 8.28 -24.72 4.41
CA VAL A 164 7.77 -23.84 5.46
C VAL A 164 8.75 -23.88 6.62
N SER A 165 8.73 -22.89 7.50
CA SER A 165 9.46 -22.94 8.76
C SER A 165 9.01 -24.12 9.63
N ALA A 166 9.77 -24.41 10.69
CA ALA A 166 9.55 -25.60 11.51
C ALA A 166 8.29 -25.51 12.40
N GLY A 167 7.77 -26.65 12.84
CA GLY A 167 6.63 -26.74 13.74
C GLY A 167 5.33 -27.14 13.04
N ASP A 168 4.19 -26.66 13.56
CA ASP A 168 2.84 -26.92 13.02
C ASP A 168 2.46 -25.97 11.87
N GLU A 169 3.46 -25.43 11.18
CA GLU A 169 3.26 -24.47 10.11
C GLU A 169 2.83 -25.13 8.81
N THR A 170 1.92 -24.48 8.10
CA THR A 170 1.36 -25.03 6.87
C THR A 170 1.27 -23.97 5.77
N ALA A 171 1.36 -24.43 4.53
CA ALA A 171 1.08 -23.66 3.33
C ALA A 171 0.33 -24.58 2.34
N GLU A 172 -0.98 -24.46 2.26
CA GLU A 172 -1.83 -25.36 1.49
C GLU A 172 -2.61 -24.59 0.44
N PHE A 173 -2.64 -25.09 -0.80
CA PHE A 173 -3.49 -24.55 -1.85
C PHE A 173 -4.89 -25.15 -1.75
N ARG A 174 -5.87 -24.30 -1.45
CA ARG A 174 -7.27 -24.69 -1.33
C ARG A 174 -8.18 -23.53 -1.73
N ASP A 175 -9.27 -23.80 -2.41
CA ASP A 175 -10.30 -22.80 -2.80
C ASP A 175 -9.74 -21.61 -3.58
N GLY A 176 -8.73 -21.84 -4.44
CA GLY A 176 -8.12 -20.82 -5.29
C GLY A 176 -7.16 -19.88 -4.55
N ALA A 177 -6.73 -20.24 -3.36
CA ALA A 177 -5.77 -19.49 -2.56
C ALA A 177 -4.78 -20.40 -1.84
N PHE A 178 -3.61 -19.91 -1.50
CA PHE A 178 -2.75 -20.52 -0.49
C PHE A 178 -3.22 -20.09 0.89
N ASN A 179 -3.49 -21.05 1.75
CA ASN A 179 -3.82 -20.85 3.15
C ASN A 179 -2.59 -21.16 3.99
N PHE A 180 -2.19 -20.21 4.79
CA PHE A 180 -1.00 -20.27 5.63
C PHE A 180 -1.39 -20.30 7.10
N LYS A 181 -0.67 -21.12 7.85
CA LYS A 181 -0.53 -21.01 9.28
C LYS A 181 0.98 -20.88 9.54
N LEU A 182 1.45 -19.69 9.84
CA LEU A 182 2.87 -19.41 10.11
C LEU A 182 3.04 -19.00 11.56
N GLY A 183 4.04 -19.55 12.23
CA GLY A 183 4.45 -19.20 13.58
C GLY A 183 5.00 -17.77 13.67
N GLU A 184 5.45 -17.41 14.85
CA GLU A 184 6.23 -16.18 15.05
C GLU A 184 7.49 -16.21 14.16
N TRP A 185 7.74 -15.15 13.40
CA TRP A 185 8.84 -15.05 12.44
C TRP A 185 8.87 -16.20 11.41
N GLY A 186 7.73 -16.83 11.22
CA GLY A 186 7.58 -17.96 10.33
C GLY A 186 7.64 -17.58 8.84
N TRP A 187 8.00 -18.55 8.01
CA TRP A 187 8.11 -18.35 6.56
C TRP A 187 7.61 -19.53 5.75
N ALA A 188 7.24 -19.25 4.53
CA ALA A 188 6.97 -20.24 3.50
C ALA A 188 7.59 -19.81 2.17
N VAL A 189 8.00 -20.79 1.38
CA VAL A 189 8.47 -20.57 0.01
C VAL A 189 7.58 -21.35 -0.94
N LEU A 190 7.03 -20.66 -1.93
CA LEU A 190 6.27 -21.26 -3.02
C LEU A 190 7.11 -21.19 -4.30
N ALA A 191 7.06 -22.24 -5.11
CA ALA A 191 7.66 -22.25 -6.44
C ALA A 191 6.66 -22.71 -7.49
N ALA A 192 6.86 -22.27 -8.73
CA ALA A 192 6.13 -22.81 -9.86
C ALA A 192 6.36 -24.33 -9.93
N ALA A 193 5.29 -25.09 -10.05
CA ALA A 193 5.39 -26.52 -10.32
C ALA A 193 6.13 -26.70 -11.65
N ASN A 194 7.10 -27.61 -11.68
CA ASN A 194 7.77 -27.96 -12.94
C ASN A 194 6.69 -28.48 -13.89
N GLY A 195 6.41 -27.73 -14.95
CA GLY A 195 5.64 -28.27 -16.06
C GLY A 195 6.40 -29.50 -16.60
N LYS A 196 5.71 -30.64 -16.60
CA LYS A 196 6.15 -31.77 -17.39
C LYS A 196 5.90 -31.47 -18.85
#